data_73e566fd9af47b84985d44e1855ed330
#
_entry.id   73e566fd9af47b84985d44e1855ed330
#
_cell.length_a   1.000
_cell.length_b   1.000
_cell.length_c   1.000
_cell.angle_alpha   90.00
_cell.angle_beta   90.00
_cell.angle_gamma   90.00
#
_symmetry.space_group_name_H-M   'P 1'
#
loop_
_entity.id
_entity.type
_entity.pdbx_description
1 polymer ?
#
loop_
_entity_poly.entity_id
_entity_poly.type
_entity_poly.pdbx_seq_one_letter_code
_entity_poly.pdbx_strand_id
1 'polypeptide(L)'
;QVPCSMLGLCAPDDMTLVDIDAQFLAGFDLAFSDPVSFMNKGVLNRDGNSWSDWSPRFVVDFHIDDKTMVFASLAKGYKAGGYNAFSPGAAFDNEEVWNFEAGIKKTLADDRLQFVASAYKYKYDNRQAVRLDTTQAIPRYVISSSDLTAWGAEFSARWKPTRALSLDANLAWIDSTYDNFVTVEGDDLGGQPTGEPWLSYSLGGSYLFELGDAGDVSISLRHAFRGASRCNSSSNTQGDCGRYPAFRIGESQNRTDLYLQWQSRDERLSVAGYVNNLFDHRYVHGLSSYGTTVFGTVGTTISAPRMYGVEVQFQF
;
A
#
# COMPACT_ATOMS: atom_id res chain seq x y z
N GLN A 1 11.52 2.94 -41.42
CA GLN A 1 12.89 2.93 -41.94
C GLN A 1 13.67 4.07 -41.32
N VAL A 2 14.87 3.82 -40.87
CA VAL A 2 15.82 4.83 -40.36
C VAL A 2 17.19 4.62 -40.99
N PRO A 3 18.01 5.69 -41.12
CA PRO A 3 19.38 5.55 -41.63
C PRO A 3 20.18 4.57 -40.74
N CYS A 4 20.89 3.65 -41.38
CA CYS A 4 21.70 2.64 -40.66
C CYS A 4 22.79 3.27 -39.77
N SER A 5 23.27 4.48 -40.13
CA SER A 5 24.22 5.24 -39.31
C SER A 5 23.64 5.68 -37.96
N MET A 6 22.33 6.00 -37.90
CA MET A 6 21.64 6.31 -36.63
C MET A 6 21.54 5.11 -35.69
N LEU A 7 21.63 3.91 -36.21
CA LEU A 7 21.57 2.67 -35.45
C LEU A 7 22.95 2.09 -35.13
N GLY A 8 24.02 2.76 -35.56
CA GLY A 8 25.37 2.25 -35.38
C GLY A 8 25.68 0.98 -36.22
N LEU A 9 24.86 0.70 -37.25
CA LEU A 9 24.96 -0.50 -38.09
C LEU A 9 25.86 -0.29 -39.32
N CYS A 10 26.26 0.95 -39.59
CA CYS A 10 27.11 1.31 -40.71
C CYS A 10 27.92 2.57 -40.38
N ALA A 11 28.80 3.02 -41.32
CA ALA A 11 29.59 4.25 -41.14
C ALA A 11 28.72 5.49 -40.89
N PRO A 12 29.20 6.49 -40.13
CA PRO A 12 28.43 7.67 -39.71
C PRO A 12 27.80 8.49 -40.81
N ASP A 13 28.34 8.38 -42.02
CA ASP A 13 27.93 9.10 -43.26
C ASP A 13 27.04 8.25 -44.19
N ASP A 14 26.80 6.98 -43.83
CA ASP A 14 25.96 6.10 -44.62
C ASP A 14 24.49 6.34 -44.25
N MET A 15 23.73 6.84 -45.25
CA MET A 15 22.30 7.15 -45.15
C MET A 15 21.41 6.04 -45.71
N THR A 16 21.95 4.84 -45.94
CA THR A 16 21.15 3.69 -46.34
C THR A 16 20.02 3.44 -45.35
N LEU A 17 18.78 3.46 -45.83
CA LEU A 17 17.63 3.21 -45.00
C LEU A 17 17.50 1.72 -44.70
N VAL A 18 17.49 1.40 -43.41
CA VAL A 18 17.26 0.04 -42.90
C VAL A 18 15.84 -0.05 -42.39
N ASP A 19 15.15 -1.09 -42.77
CA ASP A 19 13.89 -1.41 -42.10
C ASP A 19 14.17 -1.76 -40.65
N ILE A 20 13.49 -1.07 -39.75
CA ILE A 20 13.47 -1.42 -38.34
C ILE A 20 12.64 -2.69 -38.22
N ASP A 21 13.27 -3.80 -38.50
CA ASP A 21 12.64 -5.12 -38.49
C ASP A 21 12.81 -5.82 -37.14
N ALA A 22 12.41 -7.08 -37.10
CA ALA A 22 12.47 -7.92 -35.91
C ALA A 22 13.86 -8.01 -35.27
N GLN A 23 14.94 -7.84 -36.06
CA GLN A 23 16.31 -7.94 -35.53
C GLN A 23 16.70 -6.71 -34.70
N PHE A 24 16.29 -5.52 -35.14
CA PHE A 24 16.53 -4.30 -34.37
C PHE A 24 15.70 -4.30 -33.08
N LEU A 25 14.43 -4.65 -33.16
CA LEU A 25 13.53 -4.71 -32.01
C LEU A 25 13.92 -5.81 -31.04
N ALA A 26 14.44 -6.94 -31.51
CA ALA A 26 14.97 -8.00 -30.66
C ALA A 26 16.18 -7.56 -29.83
N GLY A 27 17.05 -6.66 -30.37
CA GLY A 27 18.18 -6.11 -29.64
C GLY A 27 17.79 -5.18 -28.49
N PHE A 28 16.60 -4.58 -28.54
CA PHE A 28 16.09 -3.70 -27.50
C PHE A 28 14.99 -4.36 -26.66
N ASP A 29 14.62 -5.60 -26.94
CA ASP A 29 13.49 -6.31 -26.33
C ASP A 29 12.20 -5.44 -26.25
N LEU A 30 12.00 -4.62 -27.27
CA LEU A 30 10.75 -3.87 -27.48
C LEU A 30 9.69 -4.78 -28.13
N ALA A 31 9.79 -6.09 -27.84
CA ALA A 31 8.86 -7.06 -28.33
C ALA A 31 7.49 -6.86 -27.66
N PHE A 32 6.54 -6.35 -28.41
CA PHE A 32 5.14 -6.61 -28.15
C PHE A 32 4.94 -8.13 -28.21
N SER A 33 3.95 -8.67 -27.51
CA SER A 33 3.74 -10.10 -27.21
C SER A 33 3.88 -11.07 -28.39
N ASP A 34 3.82 -10.57 -29.60
CA ASP A 34 4.12 -11.30 -30.83
C ASP A 34 4.86 -10.40 -31.82
N PRO A 35 6.20 -10.33 -31.74
CA PRO A 35 7.00 -9.53 -32.66
C PRO A 35 6.80 -9.94 -34.12
N VAL A 36 6.52 -11.19 -34.40
CA VAL A 36 6.31 -11.71 -35.75
C VAL A 36 5.00 -11.20 -36.35
N SER A 37 3.92 -11.20 -35.58
CA SER A 37 2.62 -10.63 -36.01
C SER A 37 2.67 -9.12 -36.17
N PHE A 38 3.37 -8.43 -35.26
CA PHE A 38 3.55 -6.98 -35.30
C PHE A 38 4.32 -6.57 -36.57
N MET A 39 5.40 -7.27 -36.87
CA MET A 39 6.29 -6.93 -38.01
C MET A 39 5.73 -7.35 -39.39
N ASN A 40 5.00 -8.45 -39.45
CA ASN A 40 4.55 -8.99 -40.73
C ASN A 40 3.36 -8.28 -41.34
N LYS A 41 2.58 -7.48 -40.62
CA LYS A 41 1.30 -6.97 -41.13
C LYS A 41 1.03 -5.50 -40.85
N GLY A 42 1.88 -4.78 -40.11
CA GLY A 42 1.58 -3.41 -39.67
C GLY A 42 0.27 -3.30 -38.87
N VAL A 43 -0.23 -4.41 -38.37
CA VAL A 43 -1.46 -4.48 -37.57
C VAL A 43 -1.06 -4.57 -36.09
N LEU A 44 -1.52 -3.61 -35.32
CA LEU A 44 -1.46 -3.69 -33.88
C LEU A 44 -2.04 -5.03 -33.41
N ASN A 45 -1.32 -5.73 -32.53
CA ASN A 45 -1.85 -6.94 -31.92
C ASN A 45 -3.20 -6.62 -31.27
N ARG A 46 -4.25 -7.27 -31.72
CA ARG A 46 -5.60 -7.16 -31.16
C ARG A 46 -5.93 -8.46 -30.47
N ASP A 47 -5.23 -8.70 -29.39
CA ASP A 47 -5.58 -9.81 -28.52
C ASP A 47 -6.73 -9.38 -27.61
N GLY A 48 -7.68 -10.26 -27.42
CA GLY A 48 -8.84 -10.04 -26.56
C GLY A 48 -9.07 -11.26 -25.70
N ASN A 49 -9.20 -11.04 -24.41
CA ASN A 49 -9.53 -12.08 -23.45
C ASN A 49 -10.71 -11.63 -22.59
N SER A 50 -11.37 -12.58 -21.95
CA SER A 50 -12.44 -12.33 -21.01
C SER A 50 -12.15 -13.05 -19.71
N TRP A 51 -12.36 -12.36 -18.62
CA TRP A 51 -12.15 -12.89 -17.25
C TRP A 51 -13.46 -12.86 -16.50
N SER A 52 -13.82 -13.97 -15.89
CA SER A 52 -15.01 -14.08 -15.04
C SER A 52 -14.68 -14.90 -13.81
N ASP A 53 -15.36 -14.63 -12.72
CA ASP A 53 -15.24 -15.38 -11.50
C ASP A 53 -16.51 -15.27 -10.65
N TRP A 54 -16.63 -16.11 -9.66
CA TRP A 54 -17.73 -16.13 -8.71
C TRP A 54 -17.22 -15.79 -7.30
N SER A 55 -17.83 -14.78 -6.65
CA SER A 55 -17.40 -14.23 -5.36
C SER A 55 -18.47 -14.45 -4.28
N PRO A 56 -18.57 -15.65 -3.73
CA PRO A 56 -19.54 -15.95 -2.66
C PRO A 56 -19.11 -15.29 -1.34
N ARG A 57 -20.12 -14.92 -0.54
CA ARG A 57 -19.92 -14.43 0.83
C ARG A 57 -20.94 -15.04 1.75
N PHE A 58 -20.48 -15.60 2.86
CA PHE A 58 -21.29 -16.13 3.96
C PHE A 58 -20.93 -15.38 5.24
N VAL A 59 -21.95 -14.93 5.97
CA VAL A 59 -21.76 -14.22 7.24
C VAL A 59 -22.77 -14.78 8.23
N VAL A 60 -22.28 -15.00 9.45
CA VAL A 60 -23.11 -15.39 10.60
C VAL A 60 -22.83 -14.41 11.73
N ASP A 61 -23.87 -13.76 12.20
CA ASP A 61 -23.86 -12.89 13.37
C ASP A 61 -24.72 -13.55 14.47
N PHE A 62 -24.17 -13.63 15.68
CA PHE A 62 -24.83 -14.17 16.82
C PHE A 62 -24.78 -13.21 18.00
N HIS A 63 -25.94 -12.74 18.44
CA HIS A 63 -26.09 -11.87 19.61
C HIS A 63 -26.20 -12.73 20.87
N ILE A 64 -25.18 -12.64 21.72
CA ILE A 64 -25.17 -13.33 23.03
C ILE A 64 -26.10 -12.59 24.01
N ASP A 65 -26.02 -11.25 23.94
CA ASP A 65 -26.91 -10.33 24.66
C ASP A 65 -27.01 -9.00 23.86
N ASP A 66 -27.73 -7.99 24.36
CA ASP A 66 -27.95 -6.70 23.72
C ASP A 66 -26.62 -5.89 23.50
N LYS A 67 -25.57 -6.27 24.20
CA LYS A 67 -24.28 -5.57 24.21
C LYS A 67 -23.11 -6.43 23.69
N THR A 68 -23.38 -7.68 23.33
CA THR A 68 -22.34 -8.62 22.90
C THR A 68 -22.79 -9.37 21.65
N MET A 69 -22.05 -9.22 20.57
CA MET A 69 -22.23 -9.93 19.32
C MET A 69 -20.92 -10.61 18.92
N VAL A 70 -21.00 -11.86 18.53
CA VAL A 70 -19.91 -12.57 17.85
C VAL A 70 -20.29 -12.76 16.39
N PHE A 71 -19.29 -12.76 15.53
CA PHE A 71 -19.49 -12.95 14.10
C PHE A 71 -18.45 -13.86 13.50
N ALA A 72 -18.79 -14.48 12.39
CA ALA A 72 -17.86 -15.18 11.52
C ALA A 72 -18.24 -14.93 10.06
N SER A 73 -17.24 -14.79 9.20
CA SER A 73 -17.44 -14.62 7.77
C SER A 73 -16.46 -15.44 6.95
N LEU A 74 -16.92 -15.92 5.81
CA LEU A 74 -16.12 -16.53 4.76
C LEU A 74 -16.49 -15.83 3.45
N ALA A 75 -15.50 -15.27 2.76
CA ALA A 75 -15.71 -14.56 1.53
C ALA A 75 -14.65 -14.88 0.50
N LYS A 76 -15.03 -14.98 -0.76
CA LYS A 76 -14.13 -14.98 -1.91
C LYS A 76 -14.24 -13.63 -2.62
N GLY A 77 -13.10 -13.02 -2.92
CA GLY A 77 -12.98 -11.87 -3.80
C GLY A 77 -12.11 -12.20 -5.00
N TYR A 78 -12.23 -11.42 -6.07
CA TYR A 78 -11.34 -11.54 -7.21
C TYR A 78 -11.04 -10.18 -7.84
N LYS A 79 -9.93 -10.12 -8.56
CA LYS A 79 -9.56 -9.04 -9.44
C LYS A 79 -9.27 -9.63 -10.81
N ALA A 80 -9.91 -9.10 -11.84
CA ALA A 80 -9.76 -9.62 -13.19
C ALA A 80 -8.30 -9.62 -13.65
N GLY A 81 -7.95 -10.59 -14.46
CA GLY A 81 -6.73 -10.60 -15.25
C GLY A 81 -6.68 -9.43 -16.23
N GLY A 82 -5.64 -9.36 -17.01
CA GLY A 82 -5.45 -8.27 -17.97
C GLY A 82 -4.18 -8.41 -18.79
N TYR A 83 -3.83 -7.32 -19.44
CA TYR A 83 -2.59 -7.18 -20.18
C TYR A 83 -1.71 -6.11 -19.54
N ASN A 84 -0.40 -6.33 -19.56
CA ASN A 84 0.54 -5.35 -18.98
C ASN A 84 0.63 -4.11 -19.89
N ALA A 85 0.17 -2.97 -19.34
CA ALA A 85 0.23 -1.67 -20.06
C ALA A 85 1.65 -1.08 -20.15
N PHE A 86 2.56 -1.50 -19.27
CA PHE A 86 3.94 -0.97 -19.22
C PHE A 86 4.91 -1.75 -20.10
N SER A 87 4.59 -3.00 -20.40
CA SER A 87 5.39 -3.87 -21.24
C SER A 87 4.46 -4.82 -21.95
N PRO A 88 4.30 -4.67 -23.27
CA PRO A 88 3.48 -5.60 -24.05
C PRO A 88 3.96 -7.02 -23.84
N GLY A 89 3.06 -7.91 -23.48
CA GLY A 89 3.40 -9.27 -23.10
C GLY A 89 2.17 -10.14 -23.01
N ALA A 90 2.32 -11.32 -22.47
CA ALA A 90 1.22 -12.24 -22.23
C ALA A 90 0.16 -11.63 -21.30
N ALA A 91 -1.06 -12.09 -21.45
CA ALA A 91 -2.11 -11.84 -20.48
C ALA A 91 -1.72 -12.44 -19.12
N PHE A 92 -2.19 -11.85 -18.05
CA PHE A 92 -2.10 -12.40 -16.71
C PHE A 92 -3.50 -12.78 -16.20
N ASP A 93 -3.56 -13.81 -15.36
CA ASP A 93 -4.80 -14.40 -14.87
C ASP A 93 -5.45 -13.61 -13.74
N ASN A 94 -6.66 -14.00 -13.36
CA ASN A 94 -7.38 -13.46 -12.22
C ASN A 94 -6.55 -13.63 -10.93
N GLU A 95 -6.54 -12.59 -10.12
CA GLU A 95 -6.17 -12.67 -8.71
C GLU A 95 -7.40 -13.07 -7.90
N GLU A 96 -7.29 -14.04 -7.03
CA GLU A 96 -8.35 -14.52 -6.17
C GLU A 96 -7.92 -14.45 -4.70
N VAL A 97 -8.87 -14.18 -3.82
CA VAL A 97 -8.63 -14.21 -2.38
C VAL A 97 -9.77 -14.90 -1.66
N TRP A 98 -9.44 -15.86 -0.81
CA TRP A 98 -10.35 -16.38 0.20
C TRP A 98 -9.99 -15.76 1.54
N ASN A 99 -10.98 -15.17 2.21
CA ASN A 99 -10.85 -14.60 3.54
C ASN A 99 -11.81 -15.28 4.51
N PHE A 100 -11.27 -15.76 5.61
CA PHE A 100 -12.02 -16.19 6.78
C PHE A 100 -11.74 -15.21 7.92
N GLU A 101 -12.78 -14.72 8.58
CA GLU A 101 -12.68 -13.82 9.73
C GLU A 101 -13.68 -14.24 10.81
N ALA A 102 -13.27 -14.14 12.07
CA ALA A 102 -14.16 -14.28 13.21
C ALA A 102 -13.83 -13.24 14.27
N GLY A 103 -14.84 -12.76 14.98
CA GLY A 103 -14.61 -11.69 15.95
C GLY A 103 -15.77 -11.48 16.92
N ILE A 104 -15.56 -10.50 17.77
CA ILE A 104 -16.51 -10.05 18.80
C ILE A 104 -16.63 -8.54 18.77
N LYS A 105 -17.86 -8.05 18.92
CA LYS A 105 -18.18 -6.65 19.21
C LYS A 105 -18.84 -6.59 20.59
N LYS A 106 -18.34 -5.72 21.44
CA LYS A 106 -18.85 -5.62 22.79
C LYS A 106 -18.91 -4.19 23.29
N THR A 107 -20.00 -3.89 24.02
CA THR A 107 -20.21 -2.64 24.73
C THR A 107 -20.21 -2.92 26.22
N LEU A 108 -19.47 -2.15 26.99
CA LEU A 108 -19.24 -2.29 28.44
C LEU A 108 -19.35 -0.94 29.15
N ALA A 109 -19.30 -0.98 30.48
CA ALA A 109 -19.20 0.20 31.34
C ALA A 109 -20.35 1.22 31.09
N ASP A 110 -21.58 0.76 31.08
CA ASP A 110 -22.78 1.58 30.80
C ASP A 110 -22.65 2.37 29.50
N ASP A 111 -22.28 1.65 28.43
CA ASP A 111 -22.09 2.11 27.05
C ASP A 111 -20.89 3.06 26.82
N ARG A 112 -20.04 3.19 27.85
CA ARG A 112 -18.85 4.05 27.78
C ARG A 112 -17.65 3.40 27.12
N LEU A 113 -17.58 2.07 27.06
CA LEU A 113 -16.51 1.32 26.38
C LEU A 113 -17.10 0.43 25.30
N GLN A 114 -16.70 0.66 24.06
CA GLN A 114 -17.03 -0.16 22.92
C GLN A 114 -15.73 -0.71 22.32
N PHE A 115 -15.69 -1.99 22.01
CA PHE A 115 -14.56 -2.56 21.30
C PHE A 115 -15.01 -3.62 20.28
N VAL A 116 -14.15 -3.79 19.29
CA VAL A 116 -14.20 -4.86 18.31
C VAL A 116 -12.86 -5.56 18.32
N ALA A 117 -12.87 -6.89 18.36
CA ALA A 117 -11.68 -7.70 18.19
C ALA A 117 -11.98 -8.77 17.15
N SER A 118 -11.11 -8.95 16.17
CA SER A 118 -11.22 -10.01 15.18
C SER A 118 -9.88 -10.66 14.90
N ALA A 119 -9.96 -11.90 14.42
CA ALA A 119 -8.83 -12.61 13.84
C ALA A 119 -9.24 -13.13 12.47
N TYR A 120 -8.29 -13.11 11.53
CA TYR A 120 -8.55 -13.52 10.16
C TYR A 120 -7.41 -14.34 9.59
N LYS A 121 -7.77 -15.09 8.56
CA LYS A 121 -6.83 -15.74 7.64
C LYS A 121 -7.28 -15.46 6.23
N TYR A 122 -6.35 -15.03 5.37
CA TYR A 122 -6.62 -14.98 3.95
C TYR A 122 -5.54 -15.73 3.15
N LYS A 123 -5.96 -16.22 1.99
CA LYS A 123 -5.09 -16.82 1.00
C LYS A 123 -5.35 -16.16 -0.35
N TYR A 124 -4.30 -15.63 -0.95
CA TYR A 124 -4.31 -15.15 -2.32
C TYR A 124 -3.72 -16.21 -3.24
N ASP A 125 -4.41 -16.43 -4.34
CA ASP A 125 -3.92 -17.16 -5.50
C ASP A 125 -3.73 -16.15 -6.64
N ASN A 126 -2.57 -16.18 -7.31
CA ASN A 126 -2.18 -15.27 -8.39
C ASN A 126 -2.25 -13.76 -8.01
N ARG A 127 -1.85 -13.37 -6.82
CA ARG A 127 -1.80 -11.95 -6.44
C ARG A 127 -0.96 -11.16 -7.42
N GLN A 128 -1.59 -10.19 -8.09
CA GLN A 128 -0.96 -9.35 -9.11
C GLN A 128 -0.17 -8.21 -8.47
N ALA A 129 1.09 -8.08 -8.83
CA ALA A 129 1.93 -6.98 -8.38
C ALA A 129 2.77 -6.42 -9.53
N VAL A 130 2.93 -5.10 -9.58
CA VAL A 130 3.87 -4.45 -10.49
C VAL A 130 5.28 -4.57 -9.90
N ARG A 131 6.21 -5.13 -10.67
CA ARG A 131 7.61 -5.29 -10.26
C ARG A 131 8.55 -4.81 -11.34
N LEU A 132 9.73 -4.38 -10.92
CA LEU A 132 10.81 -4.03 -11.85
C LEU A 132 11.52 -5.31 -12.28
N ASP A 133 11.50 -5.62 -13.57
CA ASP A 133 12.29 -6.66 -14.21
C ASP A 133 13.62 -6.03 -14.65
N THR A 134 14.72 -6.56 -14.11
CA THR A 134 16.08 -6.11 -14.41
C THR A 134 16.88 -7.13 -15.23
N THR A 135 16.24 -8.20 -15.69
CA THR A 135 16.90 -9.27 -16.48
C THR A 135 17.17 -8.85 -17.91
N GLN A 136 16.48 -7.82 -18.38
CA GLN A 136 16.61 -7.30 -19.74
C GLN A 136 17.63 -6.16 -19.82
N ALA A 137 18.14 -5.90 -21.02
CA ALA A 137 19.08 -4.80 -21.27
C ALA A 137 18.50 -3.43 -20.88
N ILE A 138 17.18 -3.27 -21.01
CA ILE A 138 16.43 -2.11 -20.53
C ILE A 138 15.45 -2.61 -19.47
N PRO A 139 15.64 -2.25 -18.19
CA PRO A 139 14.72 -2.59 -17.13
C PRO A 139 13.31 -2.07 -17.42
N ARG A 140 12.31 -2.90 -17.12
CA ARG A 140 10.89 -2.60 -17.40
C ARG A 140 9.98 -3.02 -16.24
N TYR A 141 8.81 -2.41 -16.14
CA TYR A 141 7.80 -2.87 -15.21
C TYR A 141 7.00 -4.03 -15.81
N VAL A 142 6.84 -5.08 -15.03
CA VAL A 142 6.05 -6.26 -15.38
C VAL A 142 5.00 -6.52 -14.32
N ILE A 143 3.92 -7.20 -14.71
CA ILE A 143 2.97 -7.78 -13.75
C ILE A 143 3.47 -9.16 -13.39
N SER A 144 3.73 -9.38 -12.12
CA SER A 144 4.05 -10.69 -11.56
C SER A 144 2.88 -11.23 -10.75
N SER A 145 2.73 -12.53 -10.75
CA SER A 145 1.72 -13.24 -9.94
C SER A 145 2.41 -14.01 -8.84
N SER A 146 1.81 -14.03 -7.66
CA SER A 146 2.33 -14.74 -6.49
C SER A 146 1.21 -15.30 -5.65
N ASP A 147 1.44 -16.44 -5.01
CA ASP A 147 0.53 -16.99 -4.02
C ASP A 147 1.02 -16.63 -2.63
N LEU A 148 0.12 -16.27 -1.75
CA LEU A 148 0.48 -15.91 -0.38
C LEU A 148 -0.63 -16.23 0.62
N THR A 149 -0.22 -16.49 1.84
CA THR A 149 -1.09 -16.68 2.99
C THR A 149 -0.77 -15.66 4.07
N ALA A 150 -1.80 -15.14 4.71
CA ALA A 150 -1.64 -14.29 5.88
C ALA A 150 -2.59 -14.67 7.00
N TRP A 151 -2.11 -14.44 8.23
CA TRP A 151 -2.88 -14.48 9.46
C TRP A 151 -2.81 -13.09 10.09
N GLY A 152 -3.90 -12.66 10.68
CA GLY A 152 -3.91 -11.38 11.36
C GLY A 152 -4.94 -11.31 12.45
N ALA A 153 -4.79 -10.27 13.28
CA ALA A 153 -5.73 -9.90 14.31
C ALA A 153 -5.85 -8.38 14.35
N GLU A 154 -7.07 -7.91 14.54
CA GLU A 154 -7.37 -6.50 14.66
C GLU A 154 -8.13 -6.24 15.95
N PHE A 155 -7.84 -5.10 16.55
CA PHE A 155 -8.54 -4.61 17.71
C PHE A 155 -8.81 -3.13 17.55
N SER A 156 -10.04 -2.71 17.80
CA SER A 156 -10.41 -1.30 17.92
C SER A 156 -11.23 -1.07 19.17
N ALA A 157 -10.97 0.03 19.86
CA ALA A 157 -11.71 0.40 21.05
C ALA A 157 -11.95 1.91 21.10
N ARG A 158 -13.10 2.29 21.63
CA ARG A 158 -13.46 3.65 22.02
C ARG A 158 -13.94 3.65 23.46
N TRP A 159 -13.30 4.45 24.29
CA TRP A 159 -13.60 4.53 25.70
C TRP A 159 -13.84 5.97 26.15
N LYS A 160 -14.97 6.22 26.78
CA LYS A 160 -15.33 7.50 27.40
C LYS A 160 -15.45 7.31 28.92
N PRO A 161 -14.35 7.24 29.66
CA PRO A 161 -14.41 7.02 31.13
C PRO A 161 -15.17 8.12 31.84
N THR A 162 -15.11 9.35 31.34
CA THR A 162 -15.88 10.50 31.82
C THR A 162 -16.52 11.23 30.64
N ARG A 163 -17.34 12.25 30.91
CA ARG A 163 -17.89 13.11 29.86
C ARG A 163 -16.79 13.94 29.16
N ALA A 164 -15.75 14.30 29.91
CA ALA A 164 -14.65 15.12 29.44
C ALA A 164 -13.56 14.33 28.69
N LEU A 165 -13.35 13.05 29.00
CA LEU A 165 -12.25 12.25 28.45
C LEU A 165 -12.76 11.23 27.44
N SER A 166 -12.21 11.26 26.23
CA SER A 166 -12.42 10.26 25.19
C SER A 166 -11.07 9.66 24.78
N LEU A 167 -11.02 8.35 24.70
CA LEU A 167 -9.84 7.59 24.27
C LEU A 167 -10.21 6.67 23.12
N ASP A 168 -9.35 6.55 22.12
CA ASP A 168 -9.47 5.58 21.05
C ASP A 168 -8.17 4.83 20.82
N ALA A 169 -8.30 3.57 20.45
CA ALA A 169 -7.17 2.70 20.14
C ALA A 169 -7.53 1.81 18.96
N ASN A 170 -6.60 1.68 18.00
CA ASN A 170 -6.66 0.69 16.94
C ASN A 170 -5.32 -0.02 16.89
N LEU A 171 -5.35 -1.34 16.74
CA LEU A 171 -4.18 -2.20 16.67
C LEU A 171 -4.43 -3.23 15.59
N ALA A 172 -3.45 -3.44 14.72
CA ALA A 172 -3.44 -4.49 13.71
C ALA A 172 -2.13 -5.27 13.79
N TRP A 173 -2.25 -6.59 13.86
CA TRP A 173 -1.14 -7.51 13.75
C TRP A 173 -1.36 -8.39 12.53
N ILE A 174 -0.30 -8.62 11.73
CA ILE A 174 -0.37 -9.46 10.54
C ILE A 174 0.94 -10.21 10.34
N ASP A 175 0.82 -11.47 9.99
CA ASP A 175 1.92 -12.30 9.49
C ASP A 175 1.56 -12.83 8.10
N SER A 176 2.29 -12.38 7.10
CA SER A 176 2.04 -12.63 5.69
C SER A 176 3.30 -13.15 5.03
N THR A 177 3.19 -14.30 4.35
CA THR A 177 4.30 -14.98 3.67
C THR A 177 3.88 -15.44 2.28
N TYR A 178 4.83 -15.47 1.37
CA TYR A 178 4.63 -16.11 0.06
C TYR A 178 4.55 -17.63 0.23
N ASP A 179 3.54 -18.25 -0.37
CA ASP A 179 3.43 -19.70 -0.46
C ASP A 179 4.23 -20.19 -1.67
N ASN A 180 4.09 -19.49 -2.80
CA ASN A 180 4.77 -19.80 -4.05
C ASN A 180 5.02 -18.49 -4.81
N PHE A 181 6.28 -18.15 -4.99
CA PHE A 181 6.65 -17.02 -5.81
C PHE A 181 8.11 -17.10 -6.25
N VAL A 182 8.33 -17.22 -7.56
CA VAL A 182 9.65 -17.10 -8.16
C VAL A 182 9.69 -15.80 -8.96
N THR A 183 10.66 -14.94 -8.67
CA THR A 183 10.83 -13.66 -9.36
C THR A 183 11.34 -13.88 -10.79
N VAL A 184 11.27 -12.85 -11.62
CA VAL A 184 11.83 -12.89 -12.99
C VAL A 184 13.35 -13.05 -13.00
N GLU A 185 14.01 -12.66 -11.93
CA GLU A 185 15.45 -12.86 -11.70
C GLU A 185 15.79 -14.29 -11.27
N GLY A 186 14.78 -15.10 -10.96
CA GLY A 186 14.93 -16.50 -10.52
C GLY A 186 15.03 -16.69 -9.00
N ASP A 187 14.82 -15.64 -8.21
CA ASP A 187 14.78 -15.73 -6.74
C ASP A 187 13.49 -16.42 -6.28
N ASP A 188 13.63 -17.49 -5.51
CA ASP A 188 12.50 -18.13 -4.84
C ASP A 188 12.19 -17.41 -3.51
N LEU A 189 11.00 -16.84 -3.43
CA LEU A 189 10.49 -16.15 -2.24
C LEU A 189 9.54 -17.01 -1.40
N GLY A 190 9.34 -18.29 -1.74
CA GLY A 190 8.52 -19.22 -0.95
C GLY A 190 8.95 -19.24 0.52
N GLY A 191 8.00 -19.09 1.43
CA GLY A 191 8.24 -18.97 2.87
C GLY A 191 8.80 -17.63 3.36
N GLN A 192 9.10 -16.67 2.46
CA GLN A 192 9.61 -15.36 2.86
C GLN A 192 8.44 -14.36 3.08
N PRO A 193 8.65 -13.33 3.92
CA PRO A 193 7.63 -12.32 4.19
C PRO A 193 7.31 -11.49 2.95
N THR A 194 6.07 -10.98 2.88
CA THR A 194 5.57 -10.19 1.75
C THR A 194 5.87 -8.69 1.83
N GLY A 195 6.45 -8.22 2.93
CA GLY A 195 6.86 -6.82 3.13
C GLY A 195 6.10 -6.10 4.23
N GLU A 196 4.90 -6.54 4.60
CA GLU A 196 4.10 -5.89 5.63
C GLU A 196 4.75 -5.98 7.01
N PRO A 197 4.70 -4.92 7.84
CA PRO A 197 5.14 -4.97 9.23
C PRO A 197 4.20 -5.82 10.07
N TRP A 198 4.74 -6.49 11.08
CA TRP A 198 3.92 -7.31 11.99
C TRP A 198 2.90 -6.51 12.78
N LEU A 199 3.22 -5.27 13.13
CA LEU A 199 2.43 -4.47 14.04
C LEU A 199 2.24 -3.05 13.52
N SER A 200 1.00 -2.60 13.56
CA SER A 200 0.63 -1.20 13.39
C SER A 200 -0.41 -0.82 14.44
N TYR A 201 -0.32 0.37 14.99
CA TYR A 201 -1.35 0.85 15.91
C TYR A 201 -1.52 2.37 15.83
N SER A 202 -2.69 2.83 16.25
CA SER A 202 -2.94 4.23 16.54
C SER A 202 -3.65 4.37 17.89
N LEU A 203 -3.22 5.35 18.66
CA LEU A 203 -3.79 5.72 19.95
C LEU A 203 -4.23 7.19 19.87
N GLY A 204 -5.46 7.47 20.29
CA GLY A 204 -5.99 8.81 20.37
C GLY A 204 -6.53 9.11 21.76
N GLY A 205 -6.42 10.36 22.16
CA GLY A 205 -7.04 10.84 23.39
C GLY A 205 -7.46 12.30 23.23
N SER A 206 -8.65 12.64 23.74
CA SER A 206 -9.11 14.02 23.80
C SER A 206 -9.71 14.30 25.19
N TYR A 207 -9.44 15.49 25.66
CA TYR A 207 -9.96 15.99 26.93
C TYR A 207 -10.62 17.35 26.74
N LEU A 208 -11.84 17.49 27.24
CA LEU A 208 -12.63 18.71 27.22
C LEU A 208 -12.57 19.39 28.60
N PHE A 209 -12.16 20.65 28.63
CA PHE A 209 -12.19 21.54 29.77
C PHE A 209 -13.36 22.50 29.59
N GLU A 210 -14.40 22.38 30.38
CA GLU A 210 -15.52 23.31 30.42
C GLU A 210 -15.13 24.49 31.28
N LEU A 211 -14.97 25.70 30.68
CA LEU A 211 -14.56 26.93 31.38
C LEU A 211 -15.75 27.85 31.69
N GLY A 212 -16.96 27.32 31.64
CA GLY A 212 -18.19 28.08 31.92
C GLY A 212 -18.42 29.20 30.92
N ASP A 213 -18.50 30.43 31.38
CA ASP A 213 -18.76 31.58 30.50
C ASP A 213 -17.60 31.88 29.55
N ALA A 214 -16.41 31.39 29.83
CA ALA A 214 -15.25 31.54 28.95
C ALA A 214 -15.22 30.58 27.77
N GLY A 215 -16.25 29.70 27.65
CA GLY A 215 -16.31 28.69 26.59
C GLY A 215 -15.60 27.39 26.97
N ASP A 216 -15.20 26.61 25.98
CA ASP A 216 -14.62 25.27 26.18
C ASP A 216 -13.26 25.17 25.51
N VAL A 217 -12.36 24.39 26.15
CA VAL A 217 -11.05 24.07 25.60
C VAL A 217 -10.96 22.57 25.43
N SER A 218 -10.66 22.12 24.21
CA SER A 218 -10.36 20.72 23.93
C SER A 218 -8.88 20.53 23.58
N ILE A 219 -8.28 19.50 24.14
CA ILE A 219 -6.94 19.05 23.79
C ILE A 219 -7.04 17.64 23.21
N SER A 220 -6.48 17.42 22.04
CA SER A 220 -6.44 16.09 21.41
C SER A 220 -5.01 15.73 21.04
N LEU A 221 -4.62 14.50 21.37
CA LEU A 221 -3.35 13.90 21.03
C LEU A 221 -3.62 12.62 20.26
N ARG A 222 -2.92 12.43 19.14
CA ARG A 222 -2.96 11.19 18.36
C ARG A 222 -1.54 10.70 18.12
N HIS A 223 -1.31 9.43 18.35
CA HIS A 223 -0.06 8.76 18.06
C HIS A 223 -0.32 7.59 17.11
N ALA A 224 0.44 7.50 16.01
CA ALA A 224 0.40 6.40 15.06
C ALA A 224 1.79 5.76 14.96
N PHE A 225 1.81 4.45 14.93
CA PHE A 225 3.01 3.62 14.80
C PHE A 225 2.81 2.60 13.68
N ARG A 226 3.82 2.41 12.87
CA ARG A 226 3.96 1.31 11.92
C ARG A 226 5.30 0.63 12.16
N GLY A 227 5.30 -0.67 12.40
CA GLY A 227 6.51 -1.47 12.57
C GLY A 227 7.43 -1.43 11.36
N ALA A 228 8.62 -1.97 11.51
CA ALA A 228 9.56 -2.12 10.41
C ALA A 228 9.01 -3.08 9.36
N SER A 229 9.26 -2.79 8.08
CA SER A 229 8.94 -3.67 6.97
C SER A 229 9.72 -4.99 7.09
N ARG A 230 9.07 -6.09 6.76
CA ARG A 230 9.67 -7.42 6.76
C ARG A 230 10.28 -7.69 5.40
N CYS A 231 11.58 -7.39 5.28
CA CYS A 231 12.29 -7.52 4.02
C CYS A 231 12.44 -9.00 3.59
N ASN A 232 12.42 -9.23 2.30
CA ASN A 232 12.76 -10.50 1.65
C ASN A 232 13.94 -10.29 0.70
N SER A 233 14.41 -11.35 0.03
CA SER A 233 15.57 -11.28 -0.86
C SER A 233 15.38 -10.33 -2.05
N SER A 234 14.14 -10.14 -2.51
CA SER A 234 13.81 -9.22 -3.62
C SER A 234 13.65 -7.75 -3.19
N SER A 235 13.46 -7.48 -1.90
CA SER A 235 13.12 -6.12 -1.40
C SER A 235 14.18 -5.08 -1.76
N ASN A 236 15.44 -5.48 -1.84
CA ASN A 236 16.54 -4.60 -2.21
C ASN A 236 16.43 -4.13 -3.67
N THR A 237 16.14 -5.05 -4.60
CA THR A 237 15.94 -4.75 -6.03
C THR A 237 14.71 -3.87 -6.24
N GLN A 238 13.63 -4.14 -5.52
CA GLN A 238 12.39 -3.38 -5.63
C GLN A 238 12.44 -2.00 -4.93
N GLY A 239 13.45 -1.73 -4.12
CA GLY A 239 13.62 -0.46 -3.42
C GLY A 239 12.81 -0.34 -2.13
N ASP A 240 12.27 -1.45 -1.61
CA ASP A 240 11.37 -1.47 -0.46
C ASP A 240 12.12 -1.41 0.87
N CYS A 241 13.26 -2.09 0.99
CA CYS A 241 14.14 -2.02 2.16
C CYS A 241 15.55 -2.59 1.87
N GLY A 242 16.48 -2.30 2.78
CA GLY A 242 17.85 -2.81 2.73
C GLY A 242 18.79 -2.11 1.74
N ARG A 243 18.26 -1.51 0.68
CA ARG A 243 19.07 -0.80 -0.32
C ARG A 243 19.47 0.58 0.22
N TYR A 244 20.76 0.85 0.20
CA TYR A 244 21.32 2.10 0.74
C TYR A 244 20.99 2.32 2.23
N PRO A 245 21.72 1.71 3.16
CA PRO A 245 21.45 1.78 4.61
C PRO A 245 21.33 3.21 5.16
N ALA A 246 21.98 4.18 4.54
CA ALA A 246 21.91 5.59 4.94
C ALA A 246 20.48 6.18 4.86
N PHE A 247 19.62 5.65 4.01
CA PHE A 247 18.23 6.11 3.86
C PHE A 247 17.28 5.44 4.84
N ARG A 248 17.68 4.37 5.54
CA ARG A 248 16.88 3.68 6.56
C ARG A 248 15.49 3.27 6.07
N ILE A 249 15.42 2.79 4.82
CA ILE A 249 14.16 2.40 4.19
C ILE A 249 13.62 1.15 4.86
N GLY A 250 12.30 1.13 5.11
CA GLY A 250 11.63 -0.01 5.74
C GLY A 250 11.74 -0.01 7.27
N GLU A 251 12.40 0.96 7.92
CA GLU A 251 12.39 1.07 9.38
C GLU A 251 11.02 1.44 9.93
N SER A 252 10.85 1.25 11.22
CA SER A 252 9.61 1.61 11.92
C SER A 252 9.35 3.11 11.84
N GLN A 253 8.08 3.46 11.75
CA GLN A 253 7.61 4.82 11.58
C GLN A 253 6.68 5.17 12.73
N ASN A 254 6.79 6.39 13.24
CA ASN A 254 5.85 6.91 14.23
C ASN A 254 5.56 8.37 13.97
N ARG A 255 4.36 8.78 14.31
CA ARG A 255 3.90 10.16 14.19
C ARG A 255 2.99 10.50 15.35
N THR A 256 3.22 11.67 15.94
CA THR A 256 2.39 12.21 17.00
C THR A 256 1.88 13.56 16.56
N ASP A 257 0.57 13.77 16.63
CA ASP A 257 -0.11 15.00 16.27
C ASP A 257 -0.83 15.56 17.51
N LEU A 258 -0.74 16.86 17.72
CA LEU A 258 -1.40 17.60 18.81
C LEU A 258 -2.36 18.64 18.20
N TYR A 259 -3.55 18.72 18.77
CA TYR A 259 -4.56 19.69 18.42
C TYR A 259 -5.14 20.30 19.69
N LEU A 260 -5.18 21.63 19.77
CA LEU A 260 -5.76 22.42 20.85
C LEU A 260 -6.79 23.34 20.26
N GLN A 261 -8.03 23.29 20.73
CA GLN A 261 -9.11 24.15 20.27
C GLN A 261 -9.78 24.84 21.46
N TRP A 262 -10.01 26.13 21.34
CA TRP A 262 -10.92 26.86 22.18
C TRP A 262 -12.18 27.21 21.38
N GLN A 263 -13.35 27.09 22.00
CA GLN A 263 -14.65 27.46 21.43
C GLN A 263 -15.40 28.39 22.39
N SER A 264 -15.94 29.46 21.85
CA SER A 264 -16.77 30.39 22.63
C SER A 264 -18.06 29.69 23.10
N ARG A 265 -18.64 30.20 24.20
CA ARG A 265 -19.86 29.63 24.79
C ARG A 265 -21.07 29.62 23.82
N ASP A 266 -21.19 30.66 22.97
CA ASP A 266 -22.24 30.77 21.96
C ASP A 266 -21.93 30.01 20.67
N GLU A 267 -20.83 29.21 20.67
CA GLU A 267 -20.34 28.38 19.56
C GLU A 267 -20.02 29.13 18.24
N ARG A 268 -20.05 30.48 18.28
CA ARG A 268 -19.84 31.30 17.09
C ARG A 268 -18.38 31.48 16.72
N LEU A 269 -17.48 31.45 17.68
CA LEU A 269 -16.06 31.63 17.45
C LEU A 269 -15.29 30.40 17.96
N SER A 270 -14.48 29.84 17.10
CA SER A 270 -13.48 28.83 17.52
C SER A 270 -12.09 29.24 17.04
N VAL A 271 -11.09 28.96 17.88
CA VAL A 271 -9.69 29.18 17.56
C VAL A 271 -8.97 27.86 17.87
N ALA A 272 -8.27 27.32 16.88
CA ALA A 272 -7.51 26.11 17.04
C ALA A 272 -6.04 26.30 16.66
N GLY A 273 -5.17 25.64 17.40
CA GLY A 273 -3.76 25.47 17.08
C GLY A 273 -3.44 24.00 16.89
N TYR A 274 -2.61 23.67 15.93
CA TYR A 274 -2.21 22.29 15.71
C TYR A 274 -0.71 22.14 15.44
N VAL A 275 -0.18 20.99 15.80
CA VAL A 275 1.16 20.56 15.46
C VAL A 275 1.08 19.14 14.93
N ASN A 276 1.32 18.99 13.64
CA ASN A 276 1.46 17.69 12.99
C ASN A 276 2.91 17.24 13.06
N ASN A 277 3.14 15.96 13.35
CA ASN A 277 4.47 15.40 13.54
C ASN A 277 5.26 16.13 14.63
N LEU A 278 4.72 16.16 15.85
CA LEU A 278 5.23 16.90 17.02
C LEU A 278 6.73 16.69 17.28
N PHE A 279 7.24 15.48 17.04
CA PHE A 279 8.63 15.12 17.28
C PHE A 279 9.55 15.27 16.07
N ASP A 280 9.01 15.77 14.92
CA ASP A 280 9.72 15.91 13.63
C ASP A 280 10.41 14.62 13.17
N HIS A 281 9.77 13.47 13.38
CA HIS A 281 10.29 12.21 12.89
C HIS A 281 10.17 12.15 11.37
N ARG A 282 11.28 11.93 10.70
CA ARG A 282 11.35 11.85 9.24
C ARG A 282 11.82 10.47 8.83
N TYR A 283 11.17 9.93 7.83
CA TYR A 283 11.51 8.64 7.26
C TYR A 283 11.33 8.66 5.73
N VAL A 284 12.05 7.79 5.09
CA VAL A 284 11.98 7.58 3.65
C VAL A 284 10.94 6.50 3.38
N HIS A 285 9.95 6.81 2.54
CA HIS A 285 8.90 5.86 2.18
C HIS A 285 9.40 4.72 1.30
N GLY A 286 10.31 5.03 0.38
CA GLY A 286 10.88 4.07 -0.55
C GLY A 286 11.81 4.77 -1.53
N LEU A 287 12.52 3.99 -2.32
CA LEU A 287 13.35 4.49 -3.42
C LEU A 287 12.68 4.20 -4.76
N SER A 288 12.86 5.09 -5.71
CA SER A 288 12.55 4.80 -7.11
C SER A 288 13.53 3.74 -7.62
N SER A 289 13.08 2.50 -7.67
CA SER A 289 13.88 1.38 -8.17
C SER A 289 14.34 1.63 -9.61
N TYR A 290 13.45 2.11 -10.47
CA TYR A 290 13.75 2.42 -11.87
C TYR A 290 14.78 3.57 -11.99
N GLY A 291 14.57 4.67 -11.28
CA GLY A 291 15.50 5.80 -11.26
C GLY A 291 16.91 5.38 -10.86
N THR A 292 17.03 4.55 -9.84
CA THR A 292 18.30 4.08 -9.32
C THR A 292 18.97 3.07 -10.25
N THR A 293 18.19 2.13 -10.81
CA THR A 293 18.73 1.04 -11.63
C THR A 293 19.07 1.49 -13.04
N VAL A 294 18.20 2.32 -13.64
CA VAL A 294 18.36 2.76 -15.05
C VAL A 294 19.21 4.02 -15.16
N PHE A 295 18.95 5.01 -14.31
CA PHE A 295 19.58 6.33 -14.45
C PHE A 295 20.70 6.58 -13.43
N GLY A 296 20.96 5.65 -12.51
CA GLY A 296 21.94 5.84 -11.44
C GLY A 296 21.58 6.97 -10.46
N THR A 297 20.35 7.49 -10.55
CA THR A 297 19.89 8.61 -9.74
C THR A 297 18.95 8.11 -8.65
N VAL A 298 19.28 8.41 -7.41
CA VAL A 298 18.45 8.04 -6.26
C VAL A 298 17.30 9.03 -6.12
N GLY A 299 16.11 8.61 -6.53
CA GLY A 299 14.86 9.33 -6.28
C GLY A 299 14.17 8.77 -5.03
N THR A 300 13.74 9.64 -4.11
CA THR A 300 13.06 9.20 -2.90
C THR A 300 11.92 10.14 -2.50
N THR A 301 10.94 9.59 -1.78
CA THR A 301 9.89 10.36 -1.12
C THR A 301 10.13 10.33 0.38
N ILE A 302 10.18 11.51 0.98
CA ILE A 302 10.39 11.70 2.43
C ILE A 302 9.05 12.07 3.07
N SER A 303 8.80 11.58 4.29
CA SER A 303 7.64 11.96 5.08
C SER A 303 7.58 13.46 5.35
N ALA A 304 6.35 13.97 5.55
CA ALA A 304 6.15 15.39 5.88
C ALA A 304 6.91 15.77 7.17
N PRO A 305 7.54 16.94 7.19
CA PRO A 305 8.18 17.47 8.40
C PRO A 305 7.12 17.84 9.45
N ARG A 306 7.58 18.28 10.63
CA ARG A 306 6.70 18.94 11.58
C ARG A 306 6.08 20.17 10.93
N MET A 307 4.76 20.25 11.02
CA MET A 307 3.96 21.39 10.55
C MET A 307 3.07 21.88 11.68
N TYR A 308 2.90 23.17 11.78
CA TYR A 308 2.00 23.76 12.75
C TYR A 308 1.22 24.89 12.10
N GLY A 309 0.05 25.15 12.65
CA GLY A 309 -0.83 26.21 12.15
C GLY A 309 -1.85 26.62 13.19
N VAL A 310 -2.55 27.69 12.85
CA VAL A 310 -3.68 28.23 13.60
C VAL A 310 -4.86 28.35 12.65
N GLU A 311 -6.02 27.96 13.13
CA GLU A 311 -7.30 28.04 12.42
C GLU A 311 -8.26 28.90 13.25
N VAL A 312 -8.96 29.80 12.59
CA VAL A 312 -10.01 30.63 13.21
C VAL A 312 -11.27 30.44 12.40
N GLN A 313 -12.34 30.02 13.06
CA GLN A 313 -13.65 29.85 12.45
C GLN A 313 -14.66 30.74 13.13
N PHE A 314 -15.41 31.49 12.32
CA PHE A 314 -16.51 32.32 12.80
C PHE A 314 -17.80 31.94 12.09
N GLN A 315 -18.87 31.73 12.87
CA GLN A 315 -20.20 31.38 12.38
C GLN A 315 -21.17 32.56 12.60
N PHE A 316 -21.77 33.03 11.54
CA PHE A 316 -22.69 34.18 11.55
C PHE A 316 -24.11 33.82 11.99
#